data_92cf1d34cf95289a4efcc162ecc414d7
#
_entry.id   92cf1d34cf95289a4efcc162ecc414d7
#
_cell.length_a   1.000
_cell.length_b   1.000
_cell.length_c   1.000
_cell.angle_alpha   90.00
_cell.angle_beta   90.00
_cell.angle_gamma   90.00
#
_symmetry.space_group_name_H-M   'P 1'
#
loop_
_entity.id
_entity.type
_entity.pdbx_description
1 polymer ?
#
loop_
_entity_poly.entity_id
_entity_poly.type
_entity_poly.pdbx_seq_one_letter_code
_entity_poly.pdbx_strand_id
1 'polypeptide(L)'
;MSLLAKLPLIRRYAIENERLRAKLTESRQQIRELCEREARMAEDAELLRQAREYDYYWREAFKRIDIRQLVPFGEVAERVIRDGRTYLNVDRLYTLWQAVESLPSAACAIAEVGVYRGGSAWFVADALRRHARGLPFYVCDTFQGHVEVDETLDGLHRPGLQFTRVKAEKVAKYLRGFPFVRVEVGDIRETAPTFAGESAFGLVHLDVDVYPITRYCLEFFGPRMVPGGVIVADDYGTTTCEGVKKAVDEFGASNPGFRVLHLLTGQAVITKLGGS
;
A
#
# COMPACT_ATOMS: atom_id res chain seq x y z
N MET A 1 -29.08 -9.16 -64.88
CA MET A 1 -27.77 -8.52 -64.59
C MET A 1 -26.82 -9.57 -64.06
N SER A 2 -25.73 -9.81 -64.80
CA SER A 2 -24.75 -10.86 -64.49
C SER A 2 -24.06 -10.60 -63.12
N LEU A 3 -23.72 -11.66 -62.38
CA LEU A 3 -22.94 -11.61 -61.13
C LEU A 3 -21.63 -10.81 -61.31
N LEU A 4 -21.02 -10.83 -62.48
CA LEU A 4 -19.81 -10.10 -62.87
C LEU A 4 -19.97 -8.57 -62.84
N ALA A 5 -21.19 -8.02 -63.09
CA ALA A 5 -21.44 -6.59 -63.05
C ALA A 5 -21.48 -6.02 -61.60
N LYS A 6 -21.64 -6.87 -60.59
CA LYS A 6 -21.69 -6.49 -59.15
C LYS A 6 -20.31 -6.55 -58.45
N LEU A 7 -19.30 -7.13 -59.07
CA LEU A 7 -17.95 -7.31 -58.48
C LEU A 7 -17.31 -5.94 -58.03
N PRO A 8 -17.39 -4.84 -58.79
CA PRO A 8 -16.81 -3.58 -58.36
C PRO A 8 -17.52 -2.97 -57.13
N LEU A 9 -18.83 -3.13 -57.04
CA LEU A 9 -19.64 -2.66 -55.94
C LEU A 9 -19.35 -3.46 -54.64
N ILE A 10 -19.23 -4.80 -54.76
CA ILE A 10 -18.89 -5.69 -53.64
C ILE A 10 -17.49 -5.34 -53.11
N ARG A 11 -16.52 -5.11 -54.01
CA ARG A 11 -15.14 -4.75 -53.63
C ARG A 11 -15.09 -3.38 -52.93
N ARG A 12 -15.84 -2.39 -53.43
CA ARG A 12 -15.95 -1.08 -52.79
C ARG A 12 -16.59 -1.15 -51.42
N TYR A 13 -17.64 -1.97 -51.26
CA TYR A 13 -18.29 -2.22 -49.97
C TYR A 13 -17.37 -2.94 -48.98
N ALA A 14 -16.58 -3.90 -49.39
CA ALA A 14 -15.58 -4.56 -48.55
C ALA A 14 -14.52 -3.59 -48.05
N ILE A 15 -13.96 -2.76 -48.90
CA ILE A 15 -12.96 -1.75 -48.54
C ILE A 15 -13.55 -0.74 -47.54
N GLU A 16 -14.79 -0.25 -47.77
CA GLU A 16 -15.43 0.66 -46.85
C GLU A 16 -15.73 0.03 -45.49
N ASN A 17 -16.12 -1.26 -45.45
CA ASN A 17 -16.29 -1.99 -44.20
C ASN A 17 -14.98 -2.18 -43.43
N GLU A 18 -13.88 -2.47 -44.12
CA GLU A 18 -12.55 -2.54 -43.47
C GLU A 18 -12.17 -1.16 -42.88
N ARG A 19 -12.38 -0.10 -43.62
CA ARG A 19 -12.12 1.27 -43.14
C ARG A 19 -12.97 1.64 -41.91
N LEU A 20 -14.26 1.27 -41.94
CA LEU A 20 -15.15 1.50 -40.79
C LEU A 20 -14.77 0.66 -39.56
N ARG A 21 -14.34 -0.60 -39.76
CA ARG A 21 -13.83 -1.44 -38.69
C ARG A 21 -12.55 -0.89 -38.07
N ALA A 22 -11.62 -0.39 -38.89
CA ALA A 22 -10.40 0.24 -38.42
C ALA A 22 -10.71 1.51 -37.58
N LYS A 23 -11.59 2.39 -38.08
CA LYS A 23 -12.06 3.56 -37.34
C LYS A 23 -12.75 3.20 -36.01
N LEU A 24 -13.57 2.14 -36.02
CA LEU A 24 -14.23 1.67 -34.83
C LEU A 24 -13.24 1.15 -33.78
N THR A 25 -12.20 0.44 -34.23
CA THR A 25 -11.12 -0.04 -33.34
C THR A 25 -10.34 1.10 -32.74
N GLU A 26 -9.97 2.09 -33.53
CA GLU A 26 -9.28 3.31 -33.09
C GLU A 26 -10.14 4.09 -32.06
N SER A 27 -11.42 4.30 -32.37
CA SER A 27 -12.33 4.98 -31.44
C SER A 27 -12.51 4.22 -30.12
N ARG A 28 -12.59 2.89 -30.15
CA ARG A 28 -12.64 2.05 -28.94
C ARG A 28 -11.37 2.18 -28.10
N GLN A 29 -10.22 2.27 -28.75
CA GLN A 29 -8.95 2.49 -28.04
C GLN A 29 -8.91 3.87 -27.38
N GLN A 30 -9.31 4.94 -28.10
CA GLN A 30 -9.40 6.29 -27.56
C GLN A 30 -10.35 6.39 -26.37
N ILE A 31 -11.53 5.76 -26.47
CA ILE A 31 -12.49 5.69 -25.35
C ILE A 31 -11.84 5.01 -24.13
N ARG A 32 -11.13 3.90 -24.33
CA ARG A 32 -10.46 3.20 -23.24
C ARG A 32 -9.41 4.08 -22.57
N GLU A 33 -8.58 4.78 -23.35
CA GLU A 33 -7.58 5.71 -22.83
C GLU A 33 -8.19 6.87 -22.05
N LEU A 34 -9.34 7.40 -22.52
CA LEU A 34 -10.08 8.44 -21.82
C LEU A 34 -10.68 7.94 -20.51
N CYS A 35 -11.31 6.77 -20.48
CA CYS A 35 -11.84 6.18 -19.26
C CYS A 35 -10.73 5.91 -18.23
N GLU A 36 -9.56 5.46 -18.68
CA GLU A 36 -8.42 5.26 -17.82
C GLU A 36 -7.82 6.57 -17.27
N ARG A 37 -7.90 7.64 -18.04
CA ARG A 37 -7.49 8.98 -17.60
C ARG A 37 -8.48 9.57 -16.62
N GLU A 38 -9.76 9.40 -16.86
CA GLU A 38 -10.82 9.86 -15.97
C GLU A 38 -10.76 9.15 -14.61
N ALA A 39 -10.57 7.83 -14.60
CA ALA A 39 -10.39 7.06 -13.36
C ALA A 39 -9.18 7.54 -12.55
N ARG A 40 -8.06 7.87 -13.23
CA ARG A 40 -6.87 8.45 -12.55
C ARG A 40 -7.15 9.81 -11.94
N MET A 41 -7.86 10.68 -12.68
CA MET A 41 -8.19 12.02 -12.17
C MET A 41 -9.16 11.95 -10.98
N ALA A 42 -10.09 10.99 -10.99
CA ALA A 42 -11.00 10.77 -9.88
C ALA A 42 -10.25 10.27 -8.62
N GLU A 43 -9.29 9.36 -8.79
CA GLU A 43 -8.42 8.87 -7.71
C GLU A 43 -7.58 10.00 -7.11
N ASP A 44 -6.95 10.83 -7.96
CA ASP A 44 -6.15 11.99 -7.51
C ASP A 44 -7.03 13.06 -6.82
N ALA A 45 -8.25 13.29 -7.33
CA ALA A 45 -9.18 14.26 -6.73
C ALA A 45 -9.69 13.81 -5.36
N GLU A 46 -9.96 12.52 -5.19
CA GLU A 46 -10.38 11.95 -3.91
C GLU A 46 -9.27 12.06 -2.85
N LEU A 47 -8.01 11.78 -3.22
CA LEU A 47 -6.87 11.99 -2.35
C LEU A 47 -6.73 13.43 -1.87
N LEU A 48 -6.88 14.40 -2.80
CA LEU A 48 -6.83 15.81 -2.45
C LEU A 48 -7.99 16.22 -1.54
N ARG A 49 -9.18 15.64 -1.75
CA ARG A 49 -10.35 15.88 -0.89
C ARG A 49 -10.10 15.37 0.52
N GLN A 50 -9.66 14.12 0.65
CA GLN A 50 -9.35 13.52 1.95
C GLN A 50 -8.26 14.29 2.69
N ALA A 51 -7.20 14.68 2.00
CA ALA A 51 -6.13 15.48 2.59
C ALA A 51 -6.62 16.83 3.11
N ARG A 52 -7.54 17.51 2.38
CA ARG A 52 -8.12 18.79 2.79
C ARG A 52 -9.08 18.65 3.97
N GLU A 53 -9.96 17.64 3.96
CA GLU A 53 -10.91 17.39 5.05
C GLU A 53 -10.15 17.04 6.33
N TYR A 54 -9.11 16.22 6.21
CA TYR A 54 -8.27 15.83 7.32
C TYR A 54 -7.51 17.04 7.92
N ASP A 55 -6.90 17.88 7.07
CA ASP A 55 -6.19 19.09 7.50
C ASP A 55 -7.12 20.07 8.21
N TYR A 56 -8.35 20.27 7.70
CA TYR A 56 -9.38 21.07 8.32
C TYR A 56 -9.77 20.52 9.69
N TYR A 57 -10.09 19.23 9.79
CA TYR A 57 -10.49 18.57 11.02
C TYR A 57 -9.43 18.74 12.13
N TRP A 58 -8.17 18.51 11.80
CA TRP A 58 -7.08 18.60 12.77
C TRP A 58 -6.76 20.03 13.20
N ARG A 59 -6.80 20.98 12.30
CA ARG A 59 -6.47 22.39 12.61
C ARG A 59 -7.56 23.07 13.40
N GLU A 60 -8.81 22.96 12.95
CA GLU A 60 -9.91 23.74 13.48
C GLU A 60 -10.60 23.06 14.66
N ALA A 61 -10.82 21.75 14.60
CA ALA A 61 -11.57 21.05 15.63
C ALA A 61 -10.79 20.86 16.94
N PHE A 62 -9.48 20.65 16.87
CA PHE A 62 -8.70 20.24 18.04
C PHE A 62 -7.68 21.26 18.55
N LYS A 63 -7.34 22.29 17.81
CA LYS A 63 -6.31 23.30 18.19
C LYS A 63 -5.03 22.66 18.75
N ARG A 64 -4.62 21.54 18.15
CA ARG A 64 -3.46 20.76 18.61
C ARG A 64 -2.17 21.27 17.96
N ILE A 65 -1.05 20.83 18.51
CA ILE A 65 0.26 21.06 17.89
C ILE A 65 0.21 20.45 16.47
N ASP A 66 0.57 21.26 15.49
CA ASP A 66 0.75 20.78 14.13
C ASP A 66 1.99 19.89 14.09
N ILE A 67 1.77 18.56 14.00
CA ILE A 67 2.86 17.58 13.99
C ILE A 67 3.85 17.80 12.86
N ARG A 68 3.46 18.49 11.77
CA ARG A 68 4.37 18.86 10.67
C ARG A 68 5.47 19.83 11.10
N GLN A 69 5.28 20.54 12.23
CA GLN A 69 6.29 21.42 12.81
C GLN A 69 7.32 20.69 13.67
N LEU A 70 7.11 19.39 13.94
CA LEU A 70 8.07 18.58 14.68
C LEU A 70 9.26 18.25 13.77
N VAL A 71 10.43 18.74 14.13
CA VAL A 71 11.68 18.48 13.41
C VAL A 71 12.39 17.28 14.07
N PRO A 72 12.89 16.33 13.29
CA PRO A 72 12.96 16.26 11.82
C PRO A 72 11.77 15.59 11.11
N PHE A 73 10.77 15.11 11.84
CA PHE A 73 9.61 14.39 11.29
C PHE A 73 8.92 15.15 10.16
N GLY A 74 8.54 16.42 10.40
CA GLY A 74 7.79 17.23 9.43
C GLY A 74 8.51 17.39 8.09
N GLU A 75 9.83 17.64 8.11
CA GLU A 75 10.65 17.75 6.90
C GLU A 75 10.64 16.45 6.06
N VAL A 76 10.74 15.31 6.75
CA VAL A 76 10.77 13.98 6.11
C VAL A 76 9.40 13.63 5.54
N ALA A 77 8.33 13.90 6.29
CA ALA A 77 6.94 13.67 5.86
C ALA A 77 6.58 14.55 4.65
N GLU A 78 6.88 15.86 4.69
CA GLU A 78 6.64 16.76 3.56
C GLU A 78 7.35 16.28 2.29
N ARG A 79 8.56 15.75 2.42
CA ARG A 79 9.32 15.25 1.28
C ARG A 79 8.58 14.11 0.58
N VAL A 80 8.18 13.06 1.29
CA VAL A 80 7.55 11.88 0.67
C VAL A 80 6.16 12.19 0.13
N ILE A 81 5.42 13.10 0.78
CA ILE A 81 4.11 13.57 0.30
C ILE A 81 4.28 14.38 -0.98
N ARG A 82 5.23 15.33 -1.03
CA ARG A 82 5.54 16.12 -2.23
C ARG A 82 6.03 15.26 -3.39
N ASP A 83 6.78 14.19 -3.11
CA ASP A 83 7.26 13.25 -4.12
C ASP A 83 6.11 12.43 -4.74
N GLY A 84 4.89 12.45 -4.15
CA GLY A 84 3.69 11.77 -4.64
C GLY A 84 3.84 10.24 -4.65
N ARG A 85 4.57 9.68 -3.68
CA ARG A 85 4.91 8.26 -3.64
C ARG A 85 4.21 7.46 -2.56
N THR A 86 3.43 8.10 -1.73
CA THR A 86 2.61 7.47 -0.70
C THR A 86 1.20 8.03 -0.72
N TYR A 87 0.24 7.23 -0.32
CA TYR A 87 -1.13 7.64 0.00
C TYR A 87 -1.31 7.90 1.51
N LEU A 88 -0.31 7.60 2.33
CA LEU A 88 -0.37 7.86 3.75
C LEU A 88 -0.36 9.38 4.01
N ASN A 89 -1.32 9.82 4.80
CA ASN A 89 -1.37 11.16 5.34
C ASN A 89 -0.30 11.36 6.43
N VAL A 90 -0.05 12.60 6.80
CA VAL A 90 0.99 12.98 7.77
C VAL A 90 0.81 12.32 9.14
N ASP A 91 -0.41 12.08 9.58
CA ASP A 91 -0.75 11.41 10.85
C ASP A 91 -0.42 9.91 10.82
N ARG A 92 -0.72 9.21 9.71
CA ARG A 92 -0.34 7.81 9.52
C ARG A 92 1.20 7.67 9.47
N LEU A 93 1.88 8.58 8.77
CA LEU A 93 3.34 8.66 8.79
C LEU A 93 3.89 8.92 10.19
N TYR A 94 3.19 9.73 11.02
CA TYR A 94 3.61 9.98 12.38
C TYR A 94 3.53 8.72 13.26
N THR A 95 2.53 7.88 13.06
CA THR A 95 2.46 6.56 13.71
C THR A 95 3.69 5.72 13.40
N LEU A 96 4.09 5.65 12.12
CA LEU A 96 5.28 4.90 11.71
C LEU A 96 6.57 5.50 12.27
N TRP A 97 6.67 6.84 12.32
CA TRP A 97 7.79 7.54 12.94
C TRP A 97 7.97 7.15 14.40
N GLN A 98 6.88 7.24 15.17
CA GLN A 98 6.89 6.85 16.58
C GLN A 98 7.20 5.37 16.79
N ALA A 99 6.71 4.49 15.91
CA ALA A 99 7.04 3.07 15.93
C ALA A 99 8.56 2.82 15.72
N VAL A 100 9.22 3.59 14.84
CA VAL A 100 10.68 3.52 14.65
C VAL A 100 11.42 4.07 15.88
N GLU A 101 10.98 5.21 16.43
CA GLU A 101 11.59 5.79 17.64
C GLU A 101 11.53 4.85 18.84
N SER A 102 10.41 4.12 18.98
CA SER A 102 10.14 3.21 20.10
C SER A 102 10.60 1.76 19.85
N LEU A 103 11.38 1.49 18.81
CA LEU A 103 11.85 0.15 18.50
C LEU A 103 12.57 -0.50 19.70
N PRO A 104 12.14 -1.70 20.14
CA PRO A 104 12.83 -2.43 21.18
C PRO A 104 14.31 -2.70 20.83
N SER A 105 15.17 -2.74 21.84
CA SER A 105 16.60 -3.04 21.63
C SER A 105 16.82 -4.45 21.08
N ALA A 106 15.91 -5.37 21.34
CA ALA A 106 15.95 -6.74 20.85
C ALA A 106 15.51 -6.87 19.38
N ALA A 107 15.03 -5.79 18.75
CA ALA A 107 14.63 -5.82 17.34
C ALA A 107 15.85 -6.06 16.45
N CYS A 108 15.74 -7.03 15.54
CA CYS A 108 16.76 -7.38 14.57
C CYS A 108 16.33 -7.13 13.12
N ALA A 109 15.03 -7.00 12.87
CA ALA A 109 14.49 -6.79 11.53
C ALA A 109 13.23 -5.93 11.54
N ILE A 110 12.90 -5.38 10.37
CA ILE A 110 11.70 -4.60 10.08
C ILE A 110 11.11 -5.09 8.77
N ALA A 111 9.79 -5.04 8.64
CA ALA A 111 9.12 -5.36 7.37
C ALA A 111 8.04 -4.33 7.03
N GLU A 112 7.80 -4.16 5.75
CA GLU A 112 6.62 -3.51 5.17
C GLU A 112 6.06 -4.41 4.08
N VAL A 113 4.75 -4.66 4.14
CA VAL A 113 4.02 -5.43 3.14
C VAL A 113 2.94 -4.54 2.54
N GLY A 114 2.97 -4.39 1.20
CA GLY A 114 2.24 -3.36 0.49
C GLY A 114 3.06 -2.06 0.45
N VAL A 115 3.73 -1.82 -0.65
CA VAL A 115 4.76 -0.77 -0.75
C VAL A 115 4.38 0.30 -1.76
N TYR A 116 3.53 -0.07 -2.72
CA TYR A 116 3.11 0.82 -3.80
C TYR A 116 4.30 1.51 -4.47
N ARG A 117 4.41 2.84 -4.40
CA ARG A 117 5.50 3.63 -5.02
C ARG A 117 6.73 3.78 -4.12
N GLY A 118 6.74 3.18 -2.94
CA GLY A 118 7.86 3.14 -2.01
C GLY A 118 8.01 4.37 -1.10
N GLY A 119 6.96 5.19 -0.97
CA GLY A 119 7.03 6.42 -0.17
C GLY A 119 7.13 6.14 1.33
N SER A 120 6.26 5.30 1.86
CA SER A 120 6.29 4.84 3.25
C SER A 120 7.57 4.08 3.57
N ALA A 121 8.00 3.18 2.68
CA ALA A 121 9.29 2.49 2.81
C ALA A 121 10.48 3.45 2.88
N TRP A 122 10.51 4.47 2.01
CA TRP A 122 11.56 5.49 2.05
C TRP A 122 11.53 6.28 3.37
N PHE A 123 10.33 6.63 3.82
CA PHE A 123 10.11 7.37 5.07
C PHE A 123 10.63 6.57 6.29
N VAL A 124 10.24 5.30 6.40
CA VAL A 124 10.70 4.40 7.48
C VAL A 124 12.21 4.20 7.40
N ALA A 125 12.78 4.00 6.20
CA ALA A 125 14.22 3.86 6.02
C ALA A 125 15.00 5.12 6.43
N ASP A 126 14.49 6.33 6.13
CA ASP A 126 15.13 7.58 6.56
C ASP A 126 15.03 7.76 8.08
N ALA A 127 13.91 7.42 8.70
CA ALA A 127 13.75 7.42 10.15
C ALA A 127 14.76 6.45 10.82
N LEU A 128 14.84 5.20 10.34
CA LEU A 128 15.81 4.22 10.83
C LEU A 128 17.24 4.71 10.75
N ARG A 129 17.63 5.32 9.62
CA ARG A 129 18.96 5.90 9.43
C ARG A 129 19.25 7.02 10.44
N ARG A 130 18.28 7.90 10.70
CA ARG A 130 18.40 9.00 11.65
C ARG A 130 18.56 8.52 13.09
N HIS A 131 17.90 7.43 13.44
CA HIS A 131 18.04 6.80 14.75
C HIS A 131 19.20 5.79 14.84
N ALA A 132 20.12 5.80 13.85
CA ALA A 132 21.28 4.90 13.78
C ALA A 132 20.92 3.41 13.90
N ARG A 133 19.75 3.02 13.39
CA ARG A 133 19.24 1.65 13.40
C ARG A 133 19.40 1.03 12.00
N GLY A 134 20.57 0.50 11.70
CA GLY A 134 20.85 -0.18 10.42
C GLY A 134 20.29 -1.60 10.36
N LEU A 135 19.06 -1.80 10.82
CA LEU A 135 18.39 -3.11 10.81
C LEU A 135 18.00 -3.51 9.39
N PRO A 136 18.05 -4.80 9.02
CA PRO A 136 17.45 -5.30 7.79
C PRO A 136 15.99 -4.86 7.68
N PHE A 137 15.64 -4.25 6.56
CA PHE A 137 14.29 -3.79 6.29
C PHE A 137 13.79 -4.45 5.00
N TYR A 138 12.86 -5.36 5.15
CA TYR A 138 12.22 -6.10 4.06
C TYR A 138 11.00 -5.32 3.56
N VAL A 139 10.99 -5.02 2.28
CA VAL A 139 10.01 -4.18 1.59
C VAL A 139 9.33 -5.04 0.54
N CYS A 140 8.15 -5.58 0.84
CA CYS A 140 7.50 -6.65 0.10
C CYS A 140 6.28 -6.15 -0.67
N ASP A 141 6.22 -6.39 -1.98
CA ASP A 141 5.07 -6.06 -2.81
C ASP A 141 5.02 -6.97 -4.05
N THR A 142 3.84 -7.27 -4.53
CA THR A 142 3.66 -7.98 -5.80
C THR A 142 3.99 -7.11 -6.99
N PHE A 143 3.79 -5.79 -6.88
CA PHE A 143 3.78 -4.80 -7.98
C PHE A 143 2.81 -5.17 -9.12
N GLN A 144 1.86 -6.05 -8.82
CA GLN A 144 0.82 -6.53 -9.73
C GLN A 144 -0.59 -6.31 -9.16
N GLY A 145 -0.68 -5.59 -8.04
CA GLY A 145 -1.92 -5.38 -7.30
C GLY A 145 -2.27 -6.56 -6.39
N HIS A 146 -3.52 -6.59 -5.94
CA HIS A 146 -3.97 -7.68 -5.08
C HIS A 146 -3.97 -9.01 -5.83
N VAL A 147 -3.42 -10.06 -5.23
CA VAL A 147 -3.39 -11.41 -5.82
C VAL A 147 -4.63 -12.22 -5.44
N GLU A 148 -5.20 -11.92 -4.27
CA GLU A 148 -6.38 -12.57 -3.72
C GLU A 148 -7.21 -11.55 -2.93
N VAL A 149 -8.52 -11.66 -3.03
CA VAL A 149 -9.49 -10.84 -2.29
C VAL A 149 -10.60 -11.74 -1.77
N ASP A 150 -11.19 -11.40 -0.64
CA ASP A 150 -12.44 -11.99 -0.20
C ASP A 150 -13.60 -11.16 -0.77
N GLU A 151 -14.42 -11.76 -1.65
CA GLU A 151 -15.48 -11.03 -2.36
C GLU A 151 -16.54 -10.42 -1.43
N THR A 152 -16.67 -10.93 -0.21
CA THR A 152 -17.66 -10.46 0.77
C THR A 152 -17.10 -9.37 1.68
N LEU A 153 -15.81 -9.43 2.00
CA LEU A 153 -15.15 -8.52 2.94
C LEU A 153 -14.38 -7.40 2.24
N ASP A 154 -13.83 -7.69 1.06
CA ASP A 154 -12.97 -6.79 0.31
C ASP A 154 -13.68 -6.26 -0.95
N GLY A 155 -14.99 -6.04 -0.87
CA GLY A 155 -15.92 -5.85 -2.00
C GLY A 155 -15.56 -4.77 -3.02
N LEU A 156 -14.72 -3.79 -2.69
CA LEU A 156 -14.22 -2.76 -3.61
C LEU A 156 -12.91 -3.14 -4.29
N HIS A 157 -12.20 -4.14 -3.77
CA HIS A 157 -10.95 -4.61 -4.33
C HIS A 157 -11.16 -5.72 -5.36
N ARG A 158 -10.26 -5.80 -6.33
CA ARG A 158 -10.29 -6.82 -7.38
C ARG A 158 -8.87 -7.29 -7.66
N PRO A 159 -8.64 -8.60 -7.85
CA PRO A 159 -7.33 -9.10 -8.22
C PRO A 159 -6.80 -8.44 -9.49
N GLY A 160 -5.55 -7.98 -9.46
CA GLY A 160 -4.85 -7.42 -10.60
C GLY A 160 -5.42 -6.10 -11.14
N LEU A 161 -6.30 -5.39 -10.41
CA LEU A 161 -6.89 -4.14 -10.89
C LEU A 161 -6.23 -2.91 -10.26
N GLN A 162 -6.19 -2.82 -8.93
CA GLN A 162 -5.60 -1.69 -8.21
C GLN A 162 -4.08 -1.84 -8.10
N PHE A 163 -3.35 -0.72 -7.98
CA PHE A 163 -1.90 -0.65 -7.69
C PHE A 163 -0.97 -1.33 -8.69
N THR A 164 -1.43 -1.69 -9.88
CA THR A 164 -0.69 -2.46 -10.91
C THR A 164 0.29 -1.64 -11.76
N ARG A 165 0.33 -0.32 -11.61
CA ARG A 165 1.11 0.57 -12.51
C ARG A 165 2.50 0.92 -11.97
N VAL A 166 2.92 0.28 -10.90
CA VAL A 166 4.22 0.49 -10.27
C VAL A 166 5.19 -0.59 -10.73
N LYS A 167 6.42 -0.20 -11.04
CA LYS A 167 7.50 -1.12 -11.40
C LYS A 167 8.47 -1.27 -10.25
N ALA A 168 8.76 -2.51 -9.87
CA ALA A 168 9.68 -2.84 -8.78
C ALA A 168 11.04 -2.14 -8.91
N GLU A 169 11.58 -2.05 -10.15
CA GLU A 169 12.89 -1.43 -10.41
C GLU A 169 12.88 0.08 -10.08
N LYS A 170 11.72 0.75 -10.24
CA LYS A 170 11.58 2.17 -9.87
C LYS A 170 11.59 2.35 -8.36
N VAL A 171 10.98 1.42 -7.63
CA VAL A 171 10.98 1.43 -6.15
C VAL A 171 12.38 1.09 -5.64
N ALA A 172 13.01 0.04 -6.14
CA ALA A 172 14.39 -0.31 -5.77
C ALA A 172 15.37 0.85 -6.06
N LYS A 173 15.23 1.54 -7.21
CA LYS A 173 16.01 2.74 -7.52
C LYS A 173 15.77 3.87 -6.53
N TYR A 174 14.54 4.07 -6.08
CA TYR A 174 14.18 5.13 -5.12
C TYR A 174 14.76 4.84 -3.73
N LEU A 175 14.81 3.57 -3.34
CA LEU A 175 15.33 3.11 -2.04
C LEU A 175 16.85 2.84 -2.02
N ARG A 176 17.55 2.97 -3.14
CA ARG A 176 18.98 2.61 -3.28
C ARG A 176 19.94 3.32 -2.32
N GLY A 177 19.50 4.45 -1.73
CA GLY A 177 20.27 5.19 -0.73
C GLY A 177 20.35 4.53 0.66
N PHE A 178 19.62 3.42 0.85
CA PHE A 178 19.54 2.70 2.11
C PHE A 178 20.04 1.25 1.92
N PRO A 179 21.31 0.96 2.18
CA PRO A 179 21.90 -0.36 1.88
C PRO A 179 21.33 -1.51 2.71
N PHE A 180 20.60 -1.20 3.78
CA PHE A 180 19.94 -2.17 4.65
C PHE A 180 18.51 -2.52 4.17
N VAL A 181 17.98 -1.83 3.15
CA VAL A 181 16.66 -2.12 2.56
C VAL A 181 16.77 -3.21 1.52
N ARG A 182 15.88 -4.20 1.59
CA ARG A 182 15.74 -5.31 0.64
C ARG A 182 14.35 -5.27 0.05
N VAL A 183 14.25 -5.15 -1.27
CA VAL A 183 12.98 -5.16 -2.01
C VAL A 183 12.71 -6.59 -2.44
N GLU A 184 11.65 -7.18 -1.86
CA GLU A 184 11.18 -8.53 -2.13
C GLU A 184 9.96 -8.44 -3.06
N VAL A 185 10.09 -8.98 -4.27
CA VAL A 185 9.07 -8.89 -5.32
C VAL A 185 8.30 -10.19 -5.42
N GLY A 186 6.99 -10.13 -5.19
CA GLY A 186 6.10 -11.28 -5.28
C GLY A 186 5.06 -11.32 -4.18
N ASP A 187 4.23 -12.35 -4.20
CA ASP A 187 3.28 -12.61 -3.12
C ASP A 187 4.05 -12.84 -1.81
N ILE A 188 3.62 -12.19 -0.73
CA ILE A 188 4.27 -12.32 0.58
C ILE A 188 4.31 -13.78 1.05
N ARG A 189 3.35 -14.62 0.65
CA ARG A 189 3.30 -16.05 0.98
C ARG A 189 4.44 -16.84 0.34
N GLU A 190 4.95 -16.35 -0.79
CA GLU A 190 6.09 -16.93 -1.52
C GLU A 190 7.42 -16.30 -1.10
N THR A 191 7.42 -14.99 -0.82
CA THR A 191 8.64 -14.25 -0.47
C THR A 191 8.99 -14.37 1.02
N ALA A 192 8.01 -14.52 1.92
CA ALA A 192 8.26 -14.67 3.35
C ALA A 192 9.27 -15.77 3.72
N PRO A 193 9.33 -16.93 3.05
CA PRO A 193 10.35 -17.94 3.32
C PRO A 193 11.79 -17.43 3.15
N THR A 194 12.04 -16.40 2.32
CA THR A 194 13.39 -15.85 2.09
C THR A 194 13.98 -15.20 3.34
N PHE A 195 13.11 -14.71 4.22
CA PHE A 195 13.50 -14.11 5.51
C PHE A 195 12.83 -14.81 6.71
N ALA A 196 12.36 -16.05 6.53
CA ALA A 196 11.73 -16.84 7.60
C ALA A 196 12.70 -17.14 8.77
N GLY A 197 14.01 -17.09 8.55
CA GLY A 197 15.03 -17.17 9.59
C GLY A 197 15.09 -15.96 10.52
N GLU A 198 14.55 -14.83 10.13
CA GLU A 198 14.44 -13.64 10.96
C GLU A 198 13.31 -13.84 11.98
N SER A 199 13.65 -13.87 13.25
CA SER A 199 12.71 -14.19 14.32
C SER A 199 12.52 -13.07 15.35
N ALA A 200 12.99 -11.86 15.03
CA ALA A 200 13.05 -10.75 15.98
C ALA A 200 12.63 -9.43 15.31
N PHE A 201 11.40 -9.40 14.75
CA PHE A 201 10.86 -8.18 14.16
C PHE A 201 10.44 -7.18 15.26
N GLY A 202 10.89 -5.93 15.10
CA GLY A 202 10.51 -4.83 15.99
C GLY A 202 9.35 -4.01 15.46
N LEU A 203 9.25 -3.87 14.14
CA LEU A 203 8.18 -3.16 13.43
C LEU A 203 7.80 -3.94 12.18
N VAL A 204 6.50 -4.12 11.98
CA VAL A 204 5.91 -4.57 10.71
C VAL A 204 4.80 -3.61 10.32
N HIS A 205 4.87 -3.05 9.13
CA HIS A 205 3.80 -2.24 8.54
C HIS A 205 3.04 -3.08 7.52
N LEU A 206 1.72 -3.18 7.69
CA LEU A 206 0.81 -3.90 6.78
C LEU A 206 -0.13 -2.90 6.12
N ASP A 207 0.05 -2.71 4.82
CA ASP A 207 -0.72 -1.80 3.96
C ASP A 207 -1.15 -2.58 2.70
N VAL A 208 -2.04 -3.56 2.91
CA VAL A 208 -2.39 -4.58 1.90
C VAL A 208 -3.88 -4.62 1.58
N ASP A 209 -4.70 -3.81 2.23
CA ASP A 209 -6.12 -3.53 1.96
C ASP A 209 -7.10 -4.72 2.08
N VAL A 210 -6.63 -5.97 2.07
CA VAL A 210 -7.47 -7.16 1.88
C VAL A 210 -7.31 -8.19 2.99
N TYR A 211 -8.39 -8.90 3.30
CA TYR A 211 -8.47 -9.90 4.37
C TYR A 211 -7.45 -11.04 4.26
N PRO A 212 -7.35 -11.76 3.11
CA PRO A 212 -6.52 -12.97 3.05
C PRO A 212 -5.04 -12.70 3.35
N ILE A 213 -4.54 -11.60 2.81
CA ILE A 213 -3.12 -11.24 2.94
C ILE A 213 -2.84 -10.63 4.32
N THR A 214 -3.73 -9.78 4.85
CA THR A 214 -3.61 -9.26 6.21
C THR A 214 -3.57 -10.42 7.23
N ARG A 215 -4.49 -11.37 7.11
CA ARG A 215 -4.53 -12.55 7.97
C ARG A 215 -3.23 -13.35 7.90
N TYR A 216 -2.76 -13.67 6.68
CA TYR A 216 -1.49 -14.38 6.52
C TYR A 216 -0.32 -13.64 7.17
N CYS A 217 -0.21 -12.33 6.95
CA CYS A 217 0.86 -11.52 7.54
C CYS A 217 0.83 -11.54 9.07
N LEU A 218 -0.35 -11.41 9.68
CA LEU A 218 -0.50 -11.48 11.14
C LEU A 218 -0.09 -12.85 11.68
N GLU A 219 -0.49 -13.95 11.04
CA GLU A 219 -0.12 -15.32 11.40
C GLU A 219 1.39 -15.56 11.21
N PHE A 220 2.00 -15.00 10.18
CA PHE A 220 3.43 -15.14 9.89
C PHE A 220 4.30 -14.29 10.82
N PHE A 221 4.02 -12.99 10.93
CA PHE A 221 4.86 -12.07 11.69
C PHE A 221 4.60 -12.12 13.20
N GLY A 222 3.37 -12.36 13.63
CA GLY A 222 3.00 -12.38 15.05
C GLY A 222 3.95 -13.20 15.93
N PRO A 223 4.19 -14.49 15.64
CA PRO A 223 5.13 -15.30 16.42
C PRO A 223 6.57 -14.76 16.41
N ARG A 224 6.93 -14.01 15.36
CA ARG A 224 8.27 -13.47 15.11
C ARG A 224 8.51 -12.08 15.70
N MET A 225 7.48 -11.46 16.27
CA MET A 225 7.64 -10.15 16.93
C MET A 225 8.40 -10.30 18.24
N VAL A 226 9.27 -9.33 18.53
CA VAL A 226 9.88 -9.20 19.86
C VAL A 226 8.89 -8.59 20.87
N PRO A 227 9.05 -8.83 22.18
CA PRO A 227 8.28 -8.11 23.19
C PRO A 227 8.45 -6.59 23.03
N GLY A 228 7.33 -5.85 23.05
CA GLY A 228 7.28 -4.41 22.78
C GLY A 228 7.34 -4.06 21.30
N GLY A 229 7.59 -5.00 20.39
CA GLY A 229 7.48 -4.79 18.95
C GLY A 229 6.04 -4.59 18.52
N VAL A 230 5.84 -3.89 17.41
CA VAL A 230 4.52 -3.51 16.93
C VAL A 230 4.29 -3.92 15.47
N ILE A 231 3.07 -4.36 15.18
CA ILE A 231 2.53 -4.46 13.82
C ILE A 231 1.56 -3.28 13.65
N VAL A 232 1.75 -2.49 12.61
CA VAL A 232 0.85 -1.40 12.22
C VAL A 232 0.04 -1.88 11.04
N ALA A 233 -1.28 -2.08 11.23
CA ALA A 233 -2.22 -2.38 10.14
C ALA A 233 -2.86 -1.08 9.68
N ASP A 234 -2.59 -0.67 8.44
CA ASP A 234 -2.89 0.69 7.97
C ASP A 234 -4.39 0.97 7.84
N ASP A 235 -5.15 0.03 7.30
CA ASP A 235 -6.55 0.23 6.91
C ASP A 235 -7.59 -0.38 7.85
N TYR A 236 -7.22 -0.64 9.09
CA TYR A 236 -8.12 -1.24 10.08
C TYR A 236 -9.46 -0.50 10.25
N GLY A 237 -9.43 0.84 10.28
CA GLY A 237 -10.60 1.69 10.43
C GLY A 237 -11.21 2.20 9.12
N THR A 238 -10.72 1.71 7.98
CA THR A 238 -11.16 2.15 6.65
C THR A 238 -12.41 1.38 6.23
N THR A 239 -13.48 2.10 5.89
CA THR A 239 -14.78 1.49 5.54
C THR A 239 -14.77 0.67 4.25
N THR A 240 -13.75 0.83 3.42
CA THR A 240 -13.55 0.08 2.18
C THR A 240 -12.68 -1.17 2.36
N CYS A 241 -12.10 -1.35 3.56
CA CYS A 241 -11.17 -2.43 3.89
C CYS A 241 -11.65 -3.23 5.12
N GLU A 242 -12.94 -3.59 5.16
CA GLU A 242 -13.55 -4.33 6.28
C GLU A 242 -12.83 -5.66 6.56
N GLY A 243 -12.23 -6.25 5.54
CA GLY A 243 -11.43 -7.45 5.65
C GLY A 243 -10.19 -7.27 6.52
N VAL A 244 -9.52 -6.12 6.46
CA VAL A 244 -8.38 -5.80 7.33
C VAL A 244 -8.81 -5.77 8.79
N LYS A 245 -9.94 -5.09 9.08
CA LYS A 245 -10.50 -5.04 10.44
C LYS A 245 -10.80 -6.43 10.97
N LYS A 246 -11.47 -7.25 10.17
CA LYS A 246 -11.82 -8.62 10.56
C LYS A 246 -10.58 -9.45 10.87
N ALA A 247 -9.56 -9.42 10.01
CA ALA A 247 -8.32 -10.18 10.22
C ALA A 247 -7.61 -9.77 11.53
N VAL A 248 -7.54 -8.47 11.82
CA VAL A 248 -6.92 -7.94 13.04
C VAL A 248 -7.72 -8.31 14.29
N ASP A 249 -9.05 -8.22 14.23
CA ASP A 249 -9.92 -8.58 15.36
C ASP A 249 -9.83 -10.08 15.70
N GLU A 250 -9.83 -10.96 14.67
CA GLU A 250 -9.66 -12.41 14.84
C GLU A 250 -8.28 -12.74 15.41
N PHE A 251 -7.23 -12.09 14.91
CA PHE A 251 -5.88 -12.26 15.44
C PHE A 251 -5.79 -11.84 16.92
N GLY A 252 -6.32 -10.67 17.27
CA GLY A 252 -6.31 -10.16 18.64
C GLY A 252 -7.09 -11.06 19.61
N ALA A 253 -8.24 -11.57 19.18
CA ALA A 253 -9.06 -12.49 19.98
C ALA A 253 -8.35 -13.84 20.25
N SER A 254 -7.58 -14.32 19.26
CA SER A 254 -6.89 -15.62 19.34
C SER A 254 -5.49 -15.55 19.98
N ASN A 255 -4.94 -14.36 20.17
CA ASN A 255 -3.56 -14.15 20.60
C ASN A 255 -3.49 -13.21 21.82
N PRO A 256 -3.74 -13.70 23.04
CA PRO A 256 -3.74 -12.88 24.27
C PRO A 256 -2.37 -12.24 24.59
N GLY A 257 -1.29 -12.69 23.95
CA GLY A 257 0.03 -12.07 24.02
C GLY A 257 0.17 -10.78 23.23
N PHE A 258 -0.92 -10.29 22.63
CA PHE A 258 -0.94 -9.03 21.89
C PHE A 258 -2.02 -8.08 22.41
N ARG A 259 -1.77 -6.80 22.28
CA ARG A 259 -2.75 -5.72 22.50
C ARG A 259 -2.99 -4.99 21.22
N VAL A 260 -4.25 -4.81 20.85
CA VAL A 260 -4.68 -4.04 19.67
C VAL A 260 -5.20 -2.68 20.13
N LEU A 261 -4.69 -1.62 19.52
CA LEU A 261 -5.18 -0.24 19.71
C LEU A 261 -5.62 0.31 18.37
N HIS A 262 -6.88 0.72 18.26
CA HIS A 262 -7.40 1.46 17.11
C HIS A 262 -7.10 2.96 17.29
N LEU A 263 -6.43 3.54 16.32
CA LEU A 263 -6.05 4.95 16.32
C LEU A 263 -7.06 5.79 15.54
N LEU A 264 -7.14 7.08 15.86
CA LEU A 264 -7.97 8.03 15.09
C LEU A 264 -7.50 8.22 13.64
N THR A 265 -6.29 7.78 13.32
CA THR A 265 -5.73 7.74 11.96
C THR A 265 -6.40 6.66 11.08
N GLY A 266 -7.21 5.78 11.67
CA GLY A 266 -7.74 4.57 11.02
C GLY A 266 -6.81 3.36 11.11
N GLN A 267 -5.58 3.53 11.59
CA GLN A 267 -4.63 2.44 11.77
C GLN A 267 -4.92 1.63 13.05
N ALA A 268 -4.53 0.36 13.07
CA ALA A 268 -4.40 -0.40 14.30
C ALA A 268 -2.92 -0.62 14.64
N VAL A 269 -2.55 -0.38 15.89
CA VAL A 269 -1.24 -0.74 16.44
C VAL A 269 -1.41 -2.00 17.29
N ILE A 270 -0.75 -3.07 16.88
CA ILE A 270 -0.81 -4.40 17.48
C ILE A 270 0.52 -4.64 18.17
N THR A 271 0.54 -4.54 19.50
CA THR A 271 1.78 -4.62 20.29
C THR A 271 1.95 -6.00 20.88
N LYS A 272 3.13 -6.61 20.72
CA LYS A 272 3.53 -7.83 21.39
C LYS A 272 3.79 -7.54 22.87
N LEU A 273 3.04 -8.18 23.76
CA LEU A 273 3.26 -8.08 25.20
C LEU A 273 4.51 -8.87 25.61
N GLY A 274 5.20 -8.39 26.64
CA GLY A 274 6.24 -9.19 27.29
C GLY A 274 5.60 -10.41 27.98
N GLY A 275 6.24 -11.56 27.89
CA GLY A 275 5.84 -12.69 28.72
C GLY A 275 6.04 -12.32 30.20
N SER A 276 5.02 -12.56 31.02
CA SER A 276 5.15 -12.52 32.49
C SER A 276 6.02 -13.66 32.96
#